data_54add89540e1cdc03adb6e62b04ec816
#
_entry.id   54add89540e1cdc03adb6e62b04ec816
#
_cell.length_a   1.000
_cell.length_b   1.000
_cell.length_c   1.000
_cell.angle_alpha   90.00
_cell.angle_beta   90.00
_cell.angle_gamma   90.00
#
_symmetry.space_group_name_H-M   'P 1'
#
loop_
_entity.id
_entity.type
_entity.pdbx_description
1 polymer ?
#
loop_
_entity_poly.entity_id
_entity_poly.type
_entity_poly.pdbx_seq_one_letter_code
_entity_poly.pdbx_strand_id
1 'polypeptide(L)'
;MGRRSVASLFSLLLLAVAFSGCIDGGDGDSPGGADEEPNDEEFEGLDYVECTIHEDLERCWNVFVPKTVNLSEDVPLILDLHGNTLTMQDQRALSEFDEIAEENGVITVWPQGYDNSWNSGYCCSTAGQLELNDTGLIMDIVDKVVANHSIDESRVYLTGWSNGCSMSQKLANEHSDRFAAIACMSYYLLDDPTADYSPIPIMEIHGLLDQIILYSNDAIHLPNLEAQEHGAIQNLLQWADMNGCQGTLPNSNQPSAFHSIQSFTDCENGTEVSLVTLYAADHNPYEESYDIFTGNGGTVDTNGIAWDFVSRFSKDAVDDN
;
A
#
# COMPACT_ATOMS: atom_id res chain seq x y z
N MET A 1 -41.56 -17.47 -29.86
CA MET A 1 -41.98 -18.45 -28.86
C MET A 1 -40.75 -18.75 -28.03
N GLY A 2 -40.54 -18.46 -26.78
CA GLY A 2 -41.31 -17.82 -25.72
C GLY A 2 -40.32 -17.45 -24.62
N ARG A 3 -40.33 -16.18 -24.25
CA ARG A 3 -39.55 -15.67 -23.10
C ARG A 3 -40.09 -16.26 -21.81
N ARG A 4 -39.24 -16.71 -20.89
CA ARG A 4 -39.58 -16.83 -19.48
C ARG A 4 -38.59 -16.04 -18.65
N SER A 5 -39.12 -14.93 -18.14
CA SER A 5 -38.57 -14.12 -17.10
C SER A 5 -38.69 -14.84 -15.77
N VAL A 6 -37.62 -14.90 -14.94
CA VAL A 6 -37.71 -15.32 -13.55
C VAL A 6 -37.35 -14.14 -12.70
N ALA A 7 -38.38 -13.53 -12.10
CA ALA A 7 -38.22 -12.52 -11.07
C ALA A 7 -37.99 -13.24 -9.74
N SER A 8 -36.88 -12.96 -9.06
CA SER A 8 -36.60 -13.45 -7.70
C SER A 8 -37.05 -12.39 -6.71
N LEU A 9 -38.11 -12.72 -5.95
CA LEU A 9 -38.61 -11.94 -4.80
C LEU A 9 -37.66 -12.15 -3.61
N PHE A 10 -37.03 -11.09 -3.14
CA PHE A 10 -36.49 -11.07 -1.78
C PHE A 10 -37.59 -10.74 -0.77
N SER A 11 -37.94 -11.72 0.06
CA SER A 11 -38.81 -11.55 1.20
C SER A 11 -38.03 -11.02 2.40
N LEU A 12 -38.33 -9.80 2.78
CA LEU A 12 -37.90 -9.22 4.06
C LEU A 12 -38.73 -9.88 5.18
N LEU A 13 -38.10 -10.63 6.08
CA LEU A 13 -38.74 -11.18 7.29
C LEU A 13 -38.52 -10.19 8.44
N LEU A 14 -39.52 -9.35 8.71
CA LEU A 14 -39.61 -8.57 9.95
C LEU A 14 -40.12 -9.48 11.07
N LEU A 15 -39.27 -9.80 12.03
CA LEU A 15 -39.72 -10.41 13.31
C LEU A 15 -40.20 -9.30 14.24
N ALA A 16 -41.53 -9.19 14.38
CA ALA A 16 -42.14 -8.42 15.45
C ALA A 16 -42.26 -9.31 16.70
N VAL A 17 -41.52 -8.97 17.74
CA VAL A 17 -41.69 -9.59 19.07
C VAL A 17 -42.78 -8.82 19.83
N ALA A 18 -43.94 -9.44 20.00
CA ALA A 18 -45.00 -8.88 20.82
C ALA A 18 -44.74 -9.24 22.30
N PHE A 19 -44.51 -8.23 23.14
CA PHE A 19 -44.52 -8.37 24.58
C PHE A 19 -45.98 -8.36 25.08
N SER A 20 -46.41 -9.47 25.65
CA SER A 20 -47.67 -9.57 26.40
C SER A 20 -47.38 -9.35 27.88
N GLY A 21 -47.76 -8.20 28.40
CA GLY A 21 -47.62 -7.89 29.83
C GLY A 21 -48.74 -8.50 30.63
N CYS A 22 -48.41 -9.23 31.68
CA CYS A 22 -49.33 -9.50 32.81
C CYS A 22 -49.04 -8.53 33.93
N ILE A 23 -50.03 -7.76 34.34
CA ILE A 23 -50.02 -6.93 35.54
C ILE A 23 -50.43 -7.81 36.71
N ASP A 24 -49.58 -7.94 37.71
CA ASP A 24 -50.01 -8.37 39.05
C ASP A 24 -49.33 -7.47 40.09
N GLY A 25 -50.11 -6.90 40.97
CA GLY A 25 -49.69 -5.94 41.97
C GLY A 25 -49.13 -6.61 43.22
N GLY A 26 -48.07 -6.04 43.78
CA GLY A 26 -47.52 -6.43 45.08
C GLY A 26 -46.49 -5.42 45.52
N ASP A 27 -46.74 -4.76 46.64
CA ASP A 27 -45.89 -3.80 47.34
C ASP A 27 -44.55 -4.38 47.76
N GLY A 28 -43.51 -3.56 47.70
CA GLY A 28 -42.39 -3.70 48.60
C GLY A 28 -40.99 -3.73 47.98
N ASP A 29 -40.16 -2.77 48.42
CA ASP A 29 -38.70 -2.71 48.42
C ASP A 29 -38.01 -2.46 47.09
N SER A 30 -37.44 -1.28 46.96
CA SER A 30 -36.37 -0.93 46.04
C SER A 30 -35.10 -1.72 46.36
N PRO A 31 -34.59 -2.52 45.46
CA PRO A 31 -33.19 -2.83 45.41
C PRO A 31 -32.53 -1.85 44.43
N GLY A 32 -31.36 -1.38 44.82
CA GLY A 32 -30.53 -0.43 44.09
C GLY A 32 -30.40 -0.75 42.60
N GLY A 33 -30.46 0.31 41.82
CA GLY A 33 -30.11 0.23 40.42
C GLY A 33 -28.72 -0.36 40.31
N ALA A 34 -28.61 -1.52 39.69
CA ALA A 34 -27.38 -1.95 39.10
C ALA A 34 -27.19 -1.00 37.91
N ASP A 35 -26.24 -0.08 38.02
CA ASP A 35 -25.68 0.58 36.86
C ASP A 35 -25.17 -0.55 35.97
N GLU A 36 -25.88 -0.89 34.90
CA GLU A 36 -25.33 -1.68 33.82
C GLU A 36 -24.20 -0.82 33.28
N GLU A 37 -22.94 -1.18 33.63
CA GLU A 37 -21.78 -0.66 32.94
C GLU A 37 -21.99 -0.90 31.45
N PRO A 38 -21.71 0.09 30.57
CA PRO A 38 -21.76 -0.15 29.15
C PRO A 38 -20.86 -1.34 28.86
N ASN A 39 -21.41 -2.34 28.19
CA ASN A 39 -20.65 -3.47 27.69
C ASN A 39 -19.75 -2.88 26.60
N ASP A 40 -18.53 -2.48 26.96
CA ASP A 40 -17.50 -2.11 26.01
C ASP A 40 -17.15 -3.41 25.25
N GLU A 41 -17.92 -3.72 24.20
CA GLU A 41 -17.53 -4.74 23.25
C GLU A 41 -16.22 -4.26 22.62
N GLU A 42 -15.14 -4.95 22.94
CA GLU A 42 -13.81 -4.70 22.36
C GLU A 42 -13.91 -4.88 20.84
N PHE A 43 -13.40 -3.90 20.07
CA PHE A 43 -13.41 -3.98 18.62
C PHE A 43 -12.44 -5.07 18.17
N GLU A 44 -12.96 -6.09 17.49
CA GLU A 44 -12.19 -7.28 17.07
C GLU A 44 -11.41 -7.10 15.76
N GLY A 45 -11.45 -5.89 15.15
CA GLY A 45 -10.90 -5.66 13.82
C GLY A 45 -11.82 -6.14 12.69
N LEU A 46 -11.46 -5.85 11.45
CA LEU A 46 -12.16 -6.33 10.26
C LEU A 46 -11.16 -6.88 9.26
N ASP A 47 -11.51 -7.95 8.59
CA ASP A 47 -10.75 -8.53 7.48
C ASP A 47 -11.73 -9.03 6.43
N TYR A 48 -11.78 -8.36 5.27
CA TYR A 48 -12.76 -8.66 4.24
C TYR A 48 -12.26 -8.35 2.85
N VAL A 49 -12.88 -8.96 1.85
CA VAL A 49 -12.65 -8.68 0.43
C VAL A 49 -13.82 -7.88 -0.10
N GLU A 50 -13.54 -6.79 -0.79
CA GLU A 50 -14.49 -5.99 -1.53
C GLU A 50 -14.15 -6.03 -3.02
N CYS A 51 -15.18 -5.88 -3.88
CA CYS A 51 -15.02 -5.87 -5.32
C CYS A 51 -15.83 -4.75 -5.97
N THR A 52 -15.39 -4.32 -7.14
CA THR A 52 -16.12 -3.37 -7.99
C THR A 52 -16.02 -3.76 -9.46
N ILE A 53 -16.85 -3.15 -10.30
CA ILE A 53 -16.66 -3.23 -11.75
C ILE A 53 -15.90 -1.97 -12.17
N HIS A 54 -14.71 -2.16 -12.74
CA HIS A 54 -13.88 -1.12 -13.32
C HIS A 54 -13.51 -1.54 -14.75
N GLU A 55 -13.77 -0.72 -15.75
CA GLU A 55 -13.58 -1.03 -17.18
C GLU A 55 -14.25 -2.36 -17.61
N ASP A 56 -15.49 -2.60 -17.17
CA ASP A 56 -16.26 -3.84 -17.42
C ASP A 56 -15.63 -5.12 -16.82
N LEU A 57 -14.58 -5.02 -15.99
CA LEU A 57 -13.92 -6.11 -15.30
C LEU A 57 -14.26 -6.09 -13.81
N GLU A 58 -14.47 -7.26 -13.20
CA GLU A 58 -14.53 -7.38 -11.75
C GLU A 58 -13.13 -7.25 -11.16
N ARG A 59 -12.95 -6.27 -10.26
CA ARG A 59 -11.67 -5.98 -9.60
C ARG A 59 -11.89 -5.99 -8.08
N CYS A 60 -11.05 -6.73 -7.38
CA CYS A 60 -11.20 -6.95 -5.95
C CYS A 60 -9.99 -6.49 -5.17
N TRP A 61 -10.16 -6.24 -3.87
CA TRP A 61 -9.09 -5.94 -2.93
C TRP A 61 -9.44 -6.48 -1.56
N ASN A 62 -8.43 -6.79 -0.76
CA ASN A 62 -8.61 -7.13 0.65
C ASN A 62 -8.39 -5.88 1.51
N VAL A 63 -9.22 -5.70 2.53
CA VAL A 63 -9.12 -4.63 3.52
C VAL A 63 -8.91 -5.26 4.89
N PHE A 64 -7.89 -4.82 5.60
CA PHE A 64 -7.62 -5.19 6.98
C PHE A 64 -7.67 -3.95 7.87
N VAL A 65 -8.60 -3.95 8.82
CA VAL A 65 -8.75 -2.94 9.86
C VAL A 65 -8.32 -3.58 11.17
N PRO A 66 -7.13 -3.25 11.71
CA PRO A 66 -6.62 -3.91 12.91
C PRO A 66 -7.47 -3.56 14.13
N LYS A 67 -7.50 -4.44 15.11
CA LYS A 67 -8.25 -4.25 16.36
C LYS A 67 -7.73 -3.06 17.19
N THR A 68 -6.51 -2.61 16.94
CA THR A 68 -5.87 -1.47 17.60
C THR A 68 -6.29 -0.11 17.05
N VAL A 69 -7.05 -0.08 15.95
CA VAL A 69 -7.57 1.16 15.35
C VAL A 69 -8.49 1.89 16.34
N ASN A 70 -8.22 3.17 16.55
CA ASN A 70 -9.12 4.04 17.29
C ASN A 70 -10.24 4.54 16.38
N LEU A 71 -11.40 3.89 16.40
CA LEU A 71 -12.56 4.24 15.56
C LEU A 71 -13.13 5.65 15.80
N SER A 72 -12.65 6.37 16.83
CA SER A 72 -13.06 7.75 17.10
C SER A 72 -12.15 8.82 16.46
N GLU A 73 -11.09 8.40 15.80
CA GLU A 73 -10.09 9.25 15.14
C GLU A 73 -9.93 8.83 13.68
N ASP A 74 -9.49 9.77 12.83
CA ASP A 74 -9.10 9.44 11.47
C ASP A 74 -7.72 8.79 11.49
N VAL A 75 -7.58 7.64 10.80
CA VAL A 75 -6.39 6.79 10.84
C VAL A 75 -5.69 6.74 9.48
N PRO A 76 -4.37 6.45 9.44
CA PRO A 76 -3.65 6.31 8.19
C PRO A 76 -4.16 5.13 7.36
N LEU A 77 -3.95 5.24 6.06
CA LEU A 77 -4.20 4.18 5.08
C LEU A 77 -2.90 3.85 4.34
N ILE A 78 -2.61 2.56 4.17
CA ILE A 78 -1.53 2.09 3.29
C ILE A 78 -2.06 1.07 2.29
N LEU A 79 -1.70 1.23 1.02
CA LEU A 79 -1.97 0.23 -0.02
C LEU A 79 -0.68 -0.49 -0.35
N ASP A 80 -0.72 -1.83 -0.37
CA ASP A 80 0.42 -2.70 -0.66
C ASP A 80 0.17 -3.51 -1.93
N LEU A 81 0.90 -3.18 -2.98
CA LEU A 81 0.69 -3.67 -4.34
C LEU A 81 1.57 -4.88 -4.66
N HIS A 82 0.96 -5.98 -5.10
CA HIS A 82 1.67 -7.22 -5.39
C HIS A 82 2.59 -7.13 -6.61
N GLY A 83 3.62 -7.99 -6.63
CA GLY A 83 4.49 -8.19 -7.78
C GLY A 83 3.80 -8.92 -8.93
N ASN A 84 4.42 -8.89 -10.13
CA ASN A 84 3.93 -9.64 -11.29
C ASN A 84 3.82 -11.13 -10.98
N THR A 85 2.73 -11.75 -11.42
CA THR A 85 2.36 -13.16 -11.21
C THR A 85 1.86 -13.53 -9.80
N LEU A 86 1.88 -12.59 -8.87
CA LEU A 86 1.36 -12.78 -7.52
C LEU A 86 -0.10 -12.35 -7.39
N THR A 87 -0.73 -12.84 -6.35
CA THR A 87 -2.05 -12.40 -5.89
C THR A 87 -1.92 -11.42 -4.72
N MET A 88 -3.03 -10.75 -4.39
CA MET A 88 -3.11 -9.92 -3.18
C MET A 88 -2.83 -10.71 -1.90
N GLN A 89 -3.17 -12.01 -1.86
CA GLN A 89 -2.90 -12.88 -0.72
C GLN A 89 -1.41 -13.25 -0.64
N ASP A 90 -0.75 -13.48 -1.79
CA ASP A 90 0.69 -13.73 -1.82
C ASP A 90 1.47 -12.51 -1.33
N GLN A 91 1.07 -11.30 -1.75
CA GLN A 91 1.69 -10.06 -1.30
C GLN A 91 1.52 -9.87 0.21
N ARG A 92 0.30 -10.02 0.72
CA ARG A 92 0.01 -9.93 2.16
C ARG A 92 0.87 -10.90 2.98
N ALA A 93 1.01 -12.15 2.51
CA ALA A 93 1.83 -13.16 3.18
C ALA A 93 3.33 -12.87 3.11
N LEU A 94 3.80 -12.17 2.07
CA LEU A 94 5.20 -11.79 1.90
C LEU A 94 5.56 -10.53 2.68
N SER A 95 4.69 -9.56 2.70
CA SER A 95 4.95 -8.25 3.30
C SER A 95 4.65 -8.22 4.80
N GLU A 96 3.80 -9.13 5.30
CA GLU A 96 3.38 -9.18 6.71
C GLU A 96 2.95 -7.81 7.29
N PHE A 97 2.37 -6.94 6.43
CA PHE A 97 1.88 -5.62 6.86
C PHE A 97 0.74 -5.69 7.88
N ASP A 98 0.18 -6.87 8.14
CA ASP A 98 -0.76 -7.11 9.25
C ASP A 98 -0.14 -6.75 10.60
N GLU A 99 1.14 -7.12 10.81
CA GLU A 99 1.84 -6.83 12.07
C GLU A 99 2.06 -5.32 12.24
N ILE A 100 2.52 -4.64 11.19
CA ILE A 100 2.67 -3.18 11.17
C ILE A 100 1.33 -2.50 11.40
N ALA A 101 0.26 -3.00 10.78
CA ALA A 101 -1.09 -2.49 10.94
C ALA A 101 -1.57 -2.58 12.40
N GLU A 102 -1.38 -3.73 13.04
CA GLU A 102 -1.75 -3.94 14.45
C GLU A 102 -0.90 -3.10 15.41
N GLU A 103 0.39 -2.93 15.13
CA GLU A 103 1.27 -2.14 16.00
C GLU A 103 0.99 -0.64 15.92
N ASN A 104 0.57 -0.14 14.75
CA ASN A 104 0.51 1.30 14.47
C ASN A 104 -0.92 1.83 14.24
N GLY A 105 -1.93 0.98 14.26
CA GLY A 105 -3.32 1.39 14.02
C GLY A 105 -3.55 1.93 12.61
N VAL A 106 -2.95 1.31 11.59
CA VAL A 106 -3.10 1.71 10.18
C VAL A 106 -3.97 0.72 9.43
N ILE A 107 -4.92 1.21 8.63
CA ILE A 107 -5.71 0.36 7.75
C ILE A 107 -4.85 -0.03 6.54
N THR A 108 -4.79 -1.32 6.25
CA THR A 108 -4.01 -1.84 5.12
C THR A 108 -4.92 -2.43 4.05
N VAL A 109 -4.60 -2.13 2.79
CA VAL A 109 -5.35 -2.60 1.63
C VAL A 109 -4.42 -3.30 0.66
N TRP A 110 -4.80 -4.51 0.22
CA TRP A 110 -4.10 -5.25 -0.83
C TRP A 110 -5.00 -5.36 -2.06
N PRO A 111 -4.82 -4.52 -3.06
CA PRO A 111 -5.54 -4.62 -4.33
C PRO A 111 -5.08 -5.81 -5.17
N GLN A 112 -5.99 -6.36 -6.00
CA GLN A 112 -5.70 -7.42 -6.97
C GLN A 112 -5.57 -6.84 -8.38
N GLY A 113 -4.39 -6.97 -8.96
CA GLY A 113 -4.12 -6.68 -10.37
C GLY A 113 -4.76 -7.70 -11.31
N TYR A 114 -5.15 -7.26 -12.49
CA TYR A 114 -5.75 -8.14 -13.51
C TYR A 114 -4.75 -9.17 -14.01
N ASP A 115 -5.17 -10.44 -14.01
CA ASP A 115 -4.30 -11.58 -14.38
C ASP A 115 -2.93 -11.51 -13.66
N ASN A 116 -2.99 -11.16 -12.35
CA ASN A 116 -1.84 -11.04 -11.45
C ASN A 116 -0.77 -10.04 -11.94
N SER A 117 -1.17 -8.92 -12.55
CA SER A 117 -0.27 -7.90 -13.03
C SER A 117 -0.89 -6.49 -13.00
N TRP A 118 -0.03 -5.47 -13.06
CA TRP A 118 -0.39 -4.06 -13.14
C TRP A 118 0.11 -3.44 -14.43
N ASN A 119 -0.68 -2.55 -15.03
CA ASN A 119 -0.23 -1.68 -16.10
C ASN A 119 0.57 -0.50 -15.54
N SER A 120 1.85 -0.73 -15.28
CA SER A 120 2.77 0.31 -14.80
C SER A 120 3.62 0.94 -15.92
N GLY A 121 3.10 0.99 -17.14
CA GLY A 121 3.79 1.49 -18.31
C GLY A 121 4.41 0.35 -19.13
N TYR A 122 5.73 0.36 -19.35
CA TYR A 122 6.43 -0.64 -20.17
C TYR A 122 6.34 -2.09 -19.61
N CYS A 123 6.18 -2.27 -18.35
CA CYS A 123 6.01 -3.56 -17.67
C CYS A 123 4.57 -3.66 -17.12
N CYS A 124 3.99 -4.77 -16.93
CA CYS A 124 4.34 -6.16 -17.23
C CYS A 124 3.07 -6.92 -17.62
N SER A 125 3.22 -8.04 -18.34
CA SER A 125 2.17 -9.06 -18.55
C SER A 125 0.86 -8.54 -19.14
N THR A 126 -0.27 -9.15 -18.74
CA THR A 126 -1.58 -8.98 -19.38
C THR A 126 -2.17 -7.59 -19.16
N ALA A 127 -2.05 -7.03 -17.96
CA ALA A 127 -2.62 -5.70 -17.67
C ALA A 127 -2.00 -4.60 -18.55
N GLY A 128 -0.66 -4.63 -18.73
CA GLY A 128 0.03 -3.71 -19.63
C GLY A 128 -0.31 -3.93 -21.10
N GLN A 129 -0.44 -5.19 -21.55
CA GLN A 129 -0.82 -5.51 -22.94
C GLN A 129 -2.26 -5.07 -23.29
N LEU A 130 -3.14 -5.06 -22.31
CA LEU A 130 -4.52 -4.59 -22.45
C LEU A 130 -4.68 -3.09 -22.19
N GLU A 131 -3.60 -2.41 -21.83
CA GLU A 131 -3.58 -0.96 -21.49
C GLU A 131 -4.63 -0.59 -20.43
N LEU A 132 -4.85 -1.47 -19.42
CA LEU A 132 -5.87 -1.24 -18.38
C LEU A 132 -5.56 0.03 -17.57
N ASN A 133 -6.61 0.73 -17.16
CA ASN A 133 -6.50 1.92 -16.30
C ASN A 133 -6.36 1.53 -14.82
N ASP A 134 -5.23 0.92 -14.46
CA ASP A 134 -4.99 0.48 -13.09
C ASP A 134 -4.74 1.66 -12.11
N THR A 135 -4.23 2.81 -12.57
CA THR A 135 -4.16 4.02 -11.72
C THR A 135 -5.56 4.48 -11.33
N GLY A 136 -6.48 4.56 -12.29
CA GLY A 136 -7.87 4.87 -12.00
C GLY A 136 -8.54 3.87 -11.05
N LEU A 137 -8.25 2.57 -11.19
CA LEU A 137 -8.74 1.55 -10.25
C LEU A 137 -8.26 1.81 -8.83
N ILE A 138 -6.95 2.07 -8.63
CA ILE A 138 -6.40 2.30 -7.30
C ILE A 138 -7.02 3.56 -6.68
N MET A 139 -7.25 4.61 -7.47
CA MET A 139 -7.96 5.80 -6.99
C MET A 139 -9.40 5.49 -6.57
N ASP A 140 -10.14 4.69 -7.35
CA ASP A 140 -11.49 4.22 -6.98
C ASP A 140 -11.48 3.41 -5.66
N ILE A 141 -10.44 2.60 -5.44
CA ILE A 141 -10.27 1.84 -4.19
C ILE A 141 -10.03 2.78 -3.00
N VAL A 142 -9.12 3.75 -3.13
CA VAL A 142 -8.86 4.76 -2.09
C VAL A 142 -10.15 5.49 -1.72
N ASP A 143 -10.89 6.00 -2.72
CA ASP A 143 -12.15 6.72 -2.50
C ASP A 143 -13.20 5.87 -1.77
N LYS A 144 -13.30 4.57 -2.10
CA LYS A 144 -14.21 3.63 -1.41
C LYS A 144 -13.81 3.36 0.02
N VAL A 145 -12.51 3.17 0.29
CA VAL A 145 -12.02 2.93 1.65
C VAL A 145 -12.22 4.17 2.51
N VAL A 146 -11.93 5.36 1.98
CA VAL A 146 -12.22 6.65 2.65
C VAL A 146 -13.71 6.83 2.94
N ALA A 147 -14.59 6.43 2.01
CA ALA A 147 -16.03 6.53 2.22
C ALA A 147 -16.58 5.55 3.28
N ASN A 148 -15.90 4.44 3.53
CA ASN A 148 -16.35 3.37 4.42
C ASN A 148 -15.67 3.39 5.81
N HIS A 149 -14.53 4.08 5.95
CA HIS A 149 -13.72 4.16 7.17
C HIS A 149 -13.29 5.59 7.45
N SER A 150 -13.01 5.90 8.72
CA SER A 150 -12.44 7.19 9.13
C SER A 150 -10.96 7.25 8.77
N ILE A 151 -10.66 7.63 7.53
CA ILE A 151 -9.30 7.76 7.01
C ILE A 151 -8.82 9.20 7.10
N ASP A 152 -7.62 9.40 7.61
CA ASP A 152 -6.87 10.64 7.48
C ASP A 152 -6.31 10.75 6.03
N GLU A 153 -7.01 11.47 5.18
CA GLU A 153 -6.63 11.65 3.77
C GLU A 153 -5.29 12.37 3.60
N SER A 154 -4.76 13.01 4.64
CA SER A 154 -3.40 13.55 4.63
C SER A 154 -2.32 12.48 4.84
N ARG A 155 -2.70 11.26 5.28
CA ARG A 155 -1.80 10.14 5.56
C ARG A 155 -2.18 8.88 4.79
N VAL A 156 -2.25 8.98 3.47
CA VAL A 156 -2.45 7.85 2.54
C VAL A 156 -1.11 7.51 1.91
N TYR A 157 -0.68 6.26 2.05
CA TYR A 157 0.63 5.78 1.65
C TYR A 157 0.56 4.65 0.62
N LEU A 158 1.65 4.46 -0.13
CA LEU A 158 1.81 3.35 -1.06
C LEU A 158 3.07 2.55 -0.72
N THR A 159 2.93 1.24 -0.85
CA THR A 159 4.05 0.29 -0.89
C THR A 159 3.77 -0.76 -1.95
N GLY A 160 4.71 -1.66 -2.17
CA GLY A 160 4.56 -2.76 -3.11
C GLY A 160 5.91 -3.30 -3.56
N TRP A 161 5.87 -4.45 -4.21
CA TRP A 161 7.05 -5.15 -4.68
C TRP A 161 7.06 -5.33 -6.19
N SER A 162 8.25 -5.17 -6.83
CA SER A 162 8.46 -5.44 -8.25
C SER A 162 7.46 -4.65 -9.12
N ASN A 163 6.62 -5.28 -9.93
CA ASN A 163 5.57 -4.61 -10.70
C ASN A 163 4.64 -3.74 -9.83
N GLY A 164 4.37 -4.13 -8.57
CA GLY A 164 3.63 -3.32 -7.60
C GLY A 164 4.41 -2.06 -7.19
N CYS A 165 5.74 -2.12 -7.06
CA CYS A 165 6.57 -0.95 -6.81
C CYS A 165 6.57 0.00 -8.01
N SER A 166 6.71 -0.52 -9.24
CA SER A 166 6.57 0.30 -10.45
C SER A 166 5.20 0.99 -10.51
N MET A 167 4.13 0.28 -10.14
CA MET A 167 2.79 0.83 -10.09
C MET A 167 2.64 1.90 -8.99
N SER A 168 3.25 1.69 -7.81
CA SER A 168 3.28 2.68 -6.73
C SER A 168 4.00 3.96 -7.16
N GLN A 169 5.13 3.84 -7.86
CA GLN A 169 5.86 5.00 -8.39
C GLN A 169 5.08 5.70 -9.51
N LYS A 170 4.38 4.96 -10.38
CA LYS A 170 3.49 5.54 -11.38
C LYS A 170 2.34 6.33 -10.74
N LEU A 171 1.71 5.79 -9.70
CA LEU A 171 0.69 6.50 -8.93
C LEU A 171 1.23 7.77 -8.27
N ALA A 172 2.45 7.73 -7.72
CA ALA A 172 3.11 8.91 -7.18
C ALA A 172 3.34 9.99 -8.23
N ASN A 173 3.69 9.59 -9.45
CA ASN A 173 3.88 10.51 -10.56
C ASN A 173 2.55 11.11 -11.06
N GLU A 174 1.50 10.29 -11.21
CA GLU A 174 0.22 10.70 -11.78
C GLU A 174 -0.74 11.35 -10.78
N HIS A 175 -0.64 10.99 -9.49
CA HIS A 175 -1.55 11.37 -8.41
C HIS A 175 -0.81 11.79 -7.14
N SER A 176 0.30 12.55 -7.28
CA SER A 176 1.09 13.05 -6.15
C SER A 176 0.27 13.86 -5.13
N ASP A 177 -0.85 14.42 -5.57
CA ASP A 177 -1.81 15.15 -4.73
C ASP A 177 -2.63 14.25 -3.80
N ARG A 178 -2.63 12.93 -4.00
CA ARG A 178 -3.44 11.97 -3.22
C ARG A 178 -2.64 11.19 -2.19
N PHE A 179 -1.33 11.08 -2.35
CA PHE A 179 -0.48 10.28 -1.48
C PHE A 179 0.50 11.15 -0.68
N ALA A 180 0.71 10.80 0.60
CA ALA A 180 1.62 11.53 1.48
C ALA A 180 3.07 11.10 1.31
N ALA A 181 3.33 9.82 1.04
CA ALA A 181 4.65 9.26 0.80
C ALA A 181 4.54 7.85 0.18
N ILE A 182 5.66 7.40 -0.40
CA ILE A 182 5.78 6.05 -0.97
C ILE A 182 7.07 5.40 -0.47
N ALA A 183 6.99 4.11 -0.13
CA ALA A 183 8.16 3.29 0.08
C ALA A 183 7.92 1.92 -0.55
N CYS A 184 8.65 1.56 -1.61
CA CYS A 184 8.39 0.35 -2.36
C CYS A 184 9.69 -0.37 -2.76
N MET A 185 9.59 -1.58 -3.31
CA MET A 185 10.70 -2.52 -3.37
C MET A 185 10.96 -3.05 -4.77
N SER A 186 12.24 -2.98 -5.19
CA SER A 186 12.79 -3.68 -6.35
C SER A 186 12.18 -3.29 -7.69
N TYR A 187 11.92 -2.01 -7.91
CA TYR A 187 11.60 -1.44 -9.23
C TYR A 187 11.78 0.08 -9.26
N TYR A 188 11.64 0.69 -10.46
CA TYR A 188 11.83 2.13 -10.71
C TYR A 188 10.66 2.75 -11.46
N LEU A 189 10.62 4.09 -11.47
CA LEU A 189 9.74 4.85 -12.33
C LEU A 189 10.17 4.66 -13.80
N LEU A 190 9.20 4.34 -14.66
CA LEU A 190 9.45 4.12 -16.09
C LEU A 190 9.00 5.32 -16.95
N ASP A 191 8.23 6.22 -16.37
CA ASP A 191 7.61 7.34 -17.06
C ASP A 191 8.32 8.66 -16.73
N ASP A 192 8.22 9.65 -17.63
CA ASP A 192 8.57 11.03 -17.35
C ASP A 192 7.58 11.68 -16.35
N PRO A 193 7.98 12.76 -15.64
CA PRO A 193 7.07 13.46 -14.74
C PRO A 193 5.87 14.03 -15.49
N THR A 194 4.67 13.87 -14.90
CA THR A 194 3.44 14.45 -15.45
C THR A 194 3.42 15.97 -15.28
N ALA A 195 2.55 16.65 -16.05
CA ALA A 195 2.44 18.12 -15.99
C ALA A 195 1.93 18.64 -14.62
N ASP A 196 1.16 17.82 -13.92
CA ASP A 196 0.54 18.14 -12.64
C ASP A 196 1.29 17.52 -11.45
N TYR A 197 2.50 16.98 -11.69
CA TYR A 197 3.34 16.39 -10.65
C TYR A 197 3.75 17.46 -9.60
N SER A 198 3.68 17.06 -8.35
CA SER A 198 4.21 17.82 -7.21
C SER A 198 5.19 16.95 -6.40
N PRO A 199 6.25 17.54 -5.82
CA PRO A 199 7.21 16.78 -5.03
C PRO A 199 6.54 15.94 -3.93
N ILE A 200 6.95 14.67 -3.85
CA ILE A 200 6.43 13.67 -2.92
C ILE A 200 7.58 12.86 -2.30
N PRO A 201 7.58 12.60 -0.98
CA PRO A 201 8.58 11.73 -0.36
C PRO A 201 8.53 10.31 -0.93
N ILE A 202 9.71 9.81 -1.34
CA ILE A 202 9.83 8.47 -1.91
C ILE A 202 11.06 7.74 -1.39
N MET A 203 10.88 6.46 -1.07
CA MET A 203 11.96 5.51 -0.78
C MET A 203 11.84 4.30 -1.70
N GLU A 204 12.94 3.93 -2.33
CA GLU A 204 13.10 2.63 -2.98
C GLU A 204 14.00 1.73 -2.12
N ILE A 205 13.62 0.47 -1.95
CA ILE A 205 14.41 -0.57 -1.28
C ILE A 205 14.82 -1.60 -2.32
N HIS A 206 16.13 -1.80 -2.54
CA HIS A 206 16.59 -2.63 -3.66
C HIS A 206 17.76 -3.54 -3.27
N GLY A 207 17.67 -4.79 -3.69
CA GLY A 207 18.74 -5.77 -3.55
C GLY A 207 19.91 -5.51 -4.50
N LEU A 208 21.13 -5.42 -3.97
CA LEU A 208 22.33 -5.22 -4.78
C LEU A 208 22.58 -6.36 -5.77
N LEU A 209 22.09 -7.57 -5.46
CA LEU A 209 22.25 -8.78 -6.26
C LEU A 209 21.05 -9.09 -7.16
N ASP A 210 20.09 -8.16 -7.29
CA ASP A 210 18.92 -8.33 -8.13
C ASP A 210 19.33 -8.53 -9.60
N GLN A 211 18.93 -9.68 -10.17
CA GLN A 211 19.20 -10.06 -11.55
C GLN A 211 17.96 -9.99 -12.45
N ILE A 212 16.82 -9.62 -11.88
CA ILE A 212 15.54 -9.45 -12.60
C ILE A 212 15.34 -7.98 -12.93
N ILE A 213 15.35 -7.13 -11.91
CA ILE A 213 15.32 -5.68 -12.00
C ILE A 213 16.68 -5.19 -11.52
N LEU A 214 17.57 -4.86 -12.47
CA LEU A 214 18.97 -4.64 -12.16
C LEU A 214 19.17 -3.43 -11.23
N TYR A 215 19.99 -3.59 -10.20
CA TYR A 215 20.37 -2.51 -9.30
C TYR A 215 21.10 -1.38 -10.04
N SER A 216 21.89 -1.72 -11.08
CA SER A 216 22.59 -0.74 -11.91
C SER A 216 22.67 -1.23 -13.37
N ASN A 217 22.65 -0.29 -14.31
CA ASN A 217 22.75 -0.58 -15.74
C ASN A 217 24.14 -1.07 -16.20
N ASP A 218 25.14 -1.00 -15.35
CA ASP A 218 26.49 -1.52 -15.64
C ASP A 218 26.62 -3.03 -15.39
N ALA A 219 25.62 -3.66 -14.77
CA ALA A 219 25.60 -5.08 -14.50
C ALA A 219 25.07 -5.87 -15.71
N ILE A 220 25.97 -6.50 -16.44
CA ILE A 220 25.79 -7.59 -17.43
C ILE A 220 24.51 -7.45 -18.30
N HIS A 221 24.70 -6.98 -19.53
CA HIS A 221 23.67 -6.99 -20.57
C HIS A 221 23.11 -8.41 -20.77
N LEU A 222 21.88 -8.63 -20.36
CA LEU A 222 21.09 -9.76 -20.86
C LEU A 222 20.76 -9.46 -22.35
N PRO A 223 21.06 -10.38 -23.29
CA PRO A 223 21.08 -10.09 -24.72
C PRO A 223 19.74 -9.77 -25.39
N ASN A 224 18.64 -9.66 -24.64
CA ASN A 224 17.29 -9.41 -25.16
C ASN A 224 16.54 -8.28 -24.45
N LEU A 225 17.16 -7.59 -23.53
CA LEU A 225 16.61 -6.34 -22.98
C LEU A 225 17.36 -5.22 -23.72
N GLU A 226 16.66 -4.36 -24.44
CA GLU A 226 17.19 -3.08 -24.90
C GLU A 226 17.86 -2.42 -23.69
N ALA A 227 19.04 -1.85 -23.89
CA ALA A 227 19.88 -1.34 -22.81
C ALA A 227 19.01 -0.55 -21.83
N GLN A 228 18.76 -1.12 -20.65
CA GLN A 228 17.97 -0.44 -19.64
C GLN A 228 18.84 0.74 -19.17
N GLU A 229 18.43 1.93 -19.54
CA GLU A 229 19.00 3.17 -19.02
C GLU A 229 18.62 3.36 -17.53
N HIS A 230 17.91 2.40 -16.94
CA HIS A 230 17.34 2.43 -15.60
C HIS A 230 18.09 1.50 -14.64
N GLY A 231 18.09 1.88 -13.38
CA GLY A 231 18.63 1.16 -12.24
C GLY A 231 18.25 1.90 -10.96
N ALA A 232 18.44 1.29 -9.80
CA ALA A 232 18.08 1.90 -8.52
C ALA A 232 18.77 3.26 -8.28
N ILE A 233 20.03 3.39 -8.70
CA ILE A 233 20.75 4.67 -8.61
C ILE A 233 20.15 5.72 -9.54
N GLN A 234 19.80 5.35 -10.78
CA GLN A 234 19.18 6.25 -11.74
C GLN A 234 17.78 6.68 -11.26
N ASN A 235 17.02 5.75 -10.67
CA ASN A 235 15.73 6.04 -10.07
C ASN A 235 15.86 7.05 -8.92
N LEU A 236 16.83 6.86 -8.02
CA LEU A 236 17.12 7.81 -6.94
C LEU A 236 17.41 9.22 -7.49
N LEU A 237 18.22 9.31 -8.54
CA LEU A 237 18.58 10.59 -9.15
C LEU A 237 17.42 11.23 -9.92
N GLN A 238 16.61 10.44 -10.63
CA GLN A 238 15.41 10.90 -11.32
C GLN A 238 14.41 11.51 -10.33
N TRP A 239 14.09 10.81 -9.24
CA TRP A 239 13.20 11.33 -8.21
C TRP A 239 13.79 12.55 -7.49
N ALA A 240 15.13 12.60 -7.29
CA ALA A 240 15.77 13.77 -6.71
C ALA A 240 15.64 15.01 -7.63
N ASP A 241 15.75 14.83 -8.94
CA ASP A 241 15.51 15.91 -9.91
C ASP A 241 14.04 16.35 -9.93
N MET A 242 13.11 15.40 -9.95
CA MET A 242 11.66 15.65 -9.91
C MET A 242 11.24 16.39 -8.64
N ASN A 243 11.85 16.07 -7.49
CA ASN A 243 11.57 16.69 -6.20
C ASN A 243 12.37 17.99 -5.95
N GLY A 244 13.14 18.47 -6.94
CA GLY A 244 13.94 19.69 -6.82
C GLY A 244 14.99 19.61 -5.71
N CYS A 245 15.53 18.43 -5.44
CA CYS A 245 16.52 18.23 -4.39
C CYS A 245 17.84 18.96 -4.68
N GLN A 246 18.49 19.48 -3.64
CA GLN A 246 19.74 20.20 -3.79
C GLN A 246 20.94 19.26 -3.92
N GLY A 247 21.87 19.62 -4.79
CA GLY A 247 23.10 18.85 -5.01
C GLY A 247 22.94 17.74 -6.07
N THR A 248 24.05 17.06 -6.36
CA THR A 248 24.11 15.98 -7.37
C THR A 248 24.37 14.61 -6.74
N LEU A 249 24.52 14.56 -5.43
CA LEU A 249 24.74 13.34 -4.64
C LEU A 249 23.90 13.41 -3.37
N PRO A 250 23.46 12.27 -2.84
CA PRO A 250 22.80 12.19 -1.55
C PRO A 250 23.59 12.93 -0.46
N ASN A 251 22.90 13.72 0.34
CA ASN A 251 23.51 14.49 1.43
C ASN A 251 23.43 13.75 2.78
N SER A 252 22.75 12.60 2.83
CA SER A 252 22.72 11.68 3.96
C SER A 252 23.13 10.28 3.52
N ASN A 253 23.89 9.58 4.37
CA ASN A 253 24.26 8.18 4.17
C ASN A 253 24.34 7.48 5.53
N GLN A 254 23.52 6.46 5.71
CA GLN A 254 23.39 5.68 6.95
C GLN A 254 23.76 4.20 6.67
N PRO A 255 25.05 3.84 6.73
CA PRO A 255 25.49 2.47 6.51
C PRO A 255 25.26 1.58 7.73
N SER A 256 24.87 0.33 7.50
CA SER A 256 24.85 -0.74 8.49
C SER A 256 25.68 -1.94 8.02
N ALA A 257 25.62 -3.06 8.73
CA ALA A 257 26.32 -4.29 8.33
C ALA A 257 25.67 -4.97 7.10
N PHE A 258 24.37 -4.74 6.85
CA PHE A 258 23.58 -5.49 5.87
C PHE A 258 22.97 -4.59 4.79
N HIS A 259 22.85 -3.29 5.04
CA HIS A 259 22.28 -2.33 4.12
C HIS A 259 22.89 -0.93 4.31
N SER A 260 22.58 -0.02 3.40
CA SER A 260 22.76 1.42 3.57
C SER A 260 21.52 2.16 3.12
N ILE A 261 21.26 3.33 3.75
CA ILE A 261 20.23 4.26 3.32
C ILE A 261 20.92 5.52 2.83
N GLN A 262 20.75 5.83 1.56
CA GLN A 262 21.26 7.05 0.93
C GLN A 262 20.09 7.98 0.61
N SER A 263 20.13 9.22 1.10
CA SER A 263 19.00 10.15 0.96
C SER A 263 19.42 11.52 0.48
N PHE A 264 18.56 12.12 -0.34
CA PHE A 264 18.46 13.56 -0.53
C PHE A 264 17.39 14.07 0.45
N THR A 265 17.79 14.92 1.40
CA THR A 265 16.89 15.46 2.46
C THR A 265 16.66 16.97 2.33
N ASP A 266 17.24 17.61 1.33
CA ASP A 266 17.09 19.03 1.03
C ASP A 266 16.38 19.20 -0.32
N CYS A 267 15.09 18.83 -0.33
CA CYS A 267 14.24 18.83 -1.52
C CYS A 267 13.09 19.83 -1.35
N GLU A 268 12.40 20.16 -2.43
CA GLU A 268 11.24 21.06 -2.40
C GLU A 268 10.14 20.51 -1.49
N ASN A 269 9.39 21.41 -0.86
CA ASN A 269 8.28 21.10 0.05
C ASN A 269 8.69 20.20 1.25
N GLY A 270 9.97 20.15 1.62
CA GLY A 270 10.44 19.30 2.72
C GLY A 270 10.37 17.79 2.43
N THR A 271 10.29 17.41 1.15
CA THR A 271 10.30 16.00 0.73
C THR A 271 11.68 15.37 0.88
N GLU A 272 11.73 14.05 0.85
CA GLU A 272 12.95 13.25 0.91
C GLU A 272 12.92 12.18 -0.17
N VAL A 273 14.06 11.95 -0.81
CA VAL A 273 14.24 10.87 -1.79
C VAL A 273 15.33 9.93 -1.29
N SER A 274 14.99 8.67 -1.09
CA SER A 274 15.86 7.69 -0.44
C SER A 274 16.00 6.40 -1.24
N LEU A 275 17.20 5.81 -1.18
CA LEU A 275 17.49 4.48 -1.66
C LEU A 275 18.07 3.63 -0.53
N VAL A 276 17.41 2.54 -0.21
CA VAL A 276 17.92 1.49 0.66
C VAL A 276 18.58 0.42 -0.22
N THR A 277 19.89 0.24 -0.05
CA THR A 277 20.65 -0.81 -0.73
C THR A 277 20.82 -1.99 0.21
N LEU A 278 20.24 -3.14 -0.12
CA LEU A 278 20.40 -4.39 0.60
C LEU A 278 21.59 -5.15 0.01
N TYR A 279 22.69 -5.32 0.77
CA TYR A 279 23.98 -5.78 0.22
C TYR A 279 23.98 -7.23 -0.27
N ALA A 280 23.07 -8.05 0.25
CA ALA A 280 23.03 -9.48 -0.03
C ALA A 280 21.66 -9.97 -0.53
N ALA A 281 20.69 -9.08 -0.73
CA ALA A 281 19.39 -9.44 -1.26
C ALA A 281 19.41 -9.46 -2.80
N ASP A 282 18.62 -10.37 -3.36
CA ASP A 282 18.28 -10.43 -4.78
C ASP A 282 16.99 -9.64 -5.08
N HIS A 283 16.13 -10.14 -6.01
CA HIS A 283 14.88 -9.49 -6.39
C HIS A 283 13.82 -9.50 -5.28
N ASN A 284 13.90 -10.41 -4.31
CA ASN A 284 12.97 -10.49 -3.21
C ASN A 284 13.60 -9.97 -1.91
N PRO A 285 13.28 -8.72 -1.49
CA PRO A 285 13.93 -8.06 -0.36
C PRO A 285 13.25 -8.33 0.99
N TYR A 286 12.17 -9.09 1.04
CA TYR A 286 11.43 -9.32 2.27
C TYR A 286 12.17 -10.22 3.25
N GLU A 287 11.98 -9.99 4.54
CA GLU A 287 12.70 -10.66 5.62
C GLU A 287 12.55 -12.19 5.58
N GLU A 288 11.36 -12.70 5.27
CA GLU A 288 11.10 -14.14 5.21
C GLU A 288 11.53 -14.79 3.89
N SER A 289 11.82 -14.01 2.85
CA SER A 289 12.32 -14.55 1.61
C SER A 289 13.77 -14.99 1.76
N TYR A 290 13.93 -16.18 2.26
CA TYR A 290 15.21 -16.83 2.33
C TYR A 290 15.63 -17.32 0.95
N ASP A 291 16.58 -16.65 0.31
CA ASP A 291 17.25 -17.22 -0.85
C ASP A 291 18.10 -18.40 -0.41
N ILE A 292 17.62 -19.60 -0.74
CA ILE A 292 18.32 -20.86 -0.44
C ILE A 292 19.69 -20.97 -1.12
N PHE A 293 19.96 -20.16 -2.16
CA PHE A 293 21.23 -20.17 -2.88
C PHE A 293 22.26 -19.22 -2.29
N THR A 294 21.84 -18.08 -1.76
CA THR A 294 22.74 -17.09 -1.16
C THR A 294 22.85 -17.22 0.36
N GLY A 295 21.89 -17.86 1.00
CA GLY A 295 21.83 -17.98 2.45
C GLY A 295 21.47 -16.66 3.14
N ASN A 296 20.92 -15.70 2.39
CA ASN A 296 20.54 -14.37 2.86
C ASN A 296 19.03 -14.24 2.87
N GLY A 297 18.50 -13.89 3.97
CA GLY A 297 17.12 -13.63 4.27
C GLY A 297 17.02 -13.34 5.75
N GLY A 298 16.07 -12.56 6.18
CA GLY A 298 15.75 -12.35 7.57
C GLY A 298 16.76 -11.51 8.38
N THR A 299 17.57 -10.66 7.73
CA THR A 299 18.56 -9.81 8.44
C THR A 299 18.21 -8.33 8.41
N VAL A 300 17.26 -7.92 7.58
CA VAL A 300 16.82 -6.53 7.43
C VAL A 300 15.29 -6.51 7.40
N ASP A 301 14.69 -5.83 8.35
CA ASP A 301 13.27 -5.54 8.38
C ASP A 301 12.93 -4.46 7.34
N THR A 302 12.69 -4.87 6.11
CA THR A 302 12.41 -3.96 4.99
C THR A 302 11.05 -3.29 5.10
N ASN A 303 10.06 -3.99 5.68
CA ASN A 303 8.72 -3.44 5.89
C ASN A 303 8.72 -2.41 7.02
N GLY A 304 9.43 -2.67 8.12
CA GLY A 304 9.65 -1.69 9.18
C GLY A 304 10.36 -0.44 8.66
N ILE A 305 11.42 -0.60 7.83
CA ILE A 305 12.09 0.55 7.19
C ILE A 305 11.13 1.34 6.29
N ALA A 306 10.30 0.65 5.49
CA ALA A 306 9.31 1.29 4.64
C ALA A 306 8.28 2.07 5.45
N TRP A 307 7.73 1.45 6.51
CA TRP A 307 6.78 2.10 7.41
C TRP A 307 7.39 3.29 8.15
N ASP A 308 8.58 3.11 8.73
CA ASP A 308 9.31 4.19 9.42
C ASP A 308 9.58 5.39 8.50
N PHE A 309 9.75 5.15 7.20
CA PHE A 309 9.88 6.22 6.23
C PHE A 309 8.55 6.93 5.99
N VAL A 310 7.52 6.21 5.51
CA VAL A 310 6.28 6.85 5.06
C VAL A 310 5.51 7.52 6.20
N SER A 311 5.51 6.92 7.38
CA SER A 311 4.78 7.42 8.55
C SER A 311 5.26 8.78 9.09
N ARG A 312 6.43 9.25 8.65
CA ARG A 312 6.97 10.59 8.98
C ARG A 312 6.27 11.73 8.24
N PHE A 313 5.57 11.42 7.15
CA PHE A 313 5.05 12.41 6.23
C PHE A 313 3.53 12.51 6.29
N SER A 314 3.05 13.74 6.14
CA SER A 314 1.65 14.09 5.99
C SER A 314 1.55 15.22 4.98
N LYS A 315 0.53 15.23 4.15
CA LYS A 315 0.30 16.28 3.14
C LYS A 315 0.09 17.65 3.76
N ASP A 316 -0.56 17.71 4.93
CA ASP A 316 -0.84 18.99 5.62
C ASP A 316 0.42 19.63 6.19
N ALA A 317 1.50 18.87 6.43
CA ALA A 317 2.76 19.37 6.94
C ALA A 317 3.58 20.16 5.90
N VAL A 318 3.21 20.08 4.63
CA VAL A 318 3.93 20.71 3.50
C VAL A 318 3.48 22.17 3.26
N ASP A 319 2.25 22.51 3.65
CA ASP A 319 1.68 23.85 3.40
C ASP A 319 2.06 24.94 4.43
N ASP A 320 2.77 24.60 5.51
CA ASP A 320 3.07 25.51 6.63
C ASP A 320 4.50 26.13 6.60
N ASN A 321 5.25 26.08 5.48
CA ASN A 321 6.60 26.66 5.37
C ASN A 321 6.71 27.75 4.29
#